data_68046abc68349359e24f68d5640cfeb1
#
_entry.id   68046abc68349359e24f68d5640cfeb1
#
_cell.length_a   1.000
_cell.length_b   1.000
_cell.length_c   1.000
_cell.angle_alpha   90.00
_cell.angle_beta   90.00
_cell.angle_gamma   90.00
#
_symmetry.space_group_name_H-M   'P 1'
#
loop_
_entity.id
_entity.type
_entity.pdbx_description
1 polymer ?
#
loop_
_entity_poly.entity_id
_entity_poly.type
_entity_poly.pdbx_seq_one_letter_code
_entity_poly.pdbx_strand_id
1 'polypeptide(L)'
;MPSPTYRLGLPADAYEIAVMSRYLIEVGLRGWSWPPDRVAKAIRARDTNVLVAEVKPHLVGFAIMEFGDTASHLSLFAVKPSHQRCGISKQMIAWLEEAALVAGITTINLELRVNNFAARTFYRVLGYKEASYIPGYYRGIETAVKMTRDIRRTIPDRIREKPKK
;
A
#
# COMPACT_ATOMS: atom_id res chain seq x y z
N MET A 1 8.80 -3.91 23.92
CA MET A 1 8.88 -3.32 22.56
C MET A 1 7.88 -2.20 22.45
N PRO A 2 8.29 -1.02 22.01
CA PRO A 2 7.32 0.03 21.74
C PRO A 2 6.38 -0.41 20.61
N SER A 3 5.08 -0.16 20.80
CA SER A 3 4.07 -0.49 19.79
C SER A 3 4.15 0.48 18.61
N PRO A 4 3.95 0.00 17.38
CA PRO A 4 3.89 0.87 16.23
C PRO A 4 2.65 1.77 16.30
N THR A 5 2.79 2.99 15.79
CA THR A 5 1.69 3.91 15.57
C THR A 5 1.52 4.15 14.07
N TYR A 6 0.29 4.39 13.65
CA TYR A 6 -0.06 4.60 12.24
C TYR A 6 -0.65 6.00 12.10
N ARG A 7 -0.15 6.76 11.16
CA ARG A 7 -0.60 8.12 10.91
C ARG A 7 -0.40 8.52 9.45
N LEU A 8 -1.08 9.56 9.03
CA LEU A 8 -0.79 10.17 7.73
C LEU A 8 0.58 10.84 7.75
N GLY A 9 1.28 10.76 6.62
CA GLY A 9 2.58 11.38 6.44
C GLY A 9 2.51 12.91 6.49
N LEU A 10 3.54 13.49 7.06
CA LEU A 10 3.77 14.93 7.09
C LEU A 10 4.84 15.31 6.07
N PRO A 11 4.90 16.57 5.62
CA PRO A 11 5.94 17.01 4.68
C PRO A 11 7.36 16.67 5.12
N ALA A 12 7.64 16.68 6.42
CA ALA A 12 8.94 16.30 6.99
C ALA A 12 9.29 14.82 6.78
N ASP A 13 8.31 13.96 6.51
CA ASP A 13 8.54 12.53 6.28
C ASP A 13 8.98 12.21 4.85
N ALA A 14 8.83 13.15 3.94
CA ALA A 14 8.99 12.89 2.50
C ALA A 14 10.35 12.31 2.12
N TYR A 15 11.41 12.83 2.70
CA TYR A 15 12.77 12.35 2.41
C TYR A 15 12.98 10.91 2.88
N GLU A 16 12.60 10.60 4.10
CA GLU A 16 12.75 9.25 4.67
C GLU A 16 11.91 8.23 3.91
N ILE A 17 10.67 8.57 3.54
CA ILE A 17 9.80 7.73 2.70
C ILE A 17 10.46 7.48 1.33
N ALA A 18 10.96 8.52 0.69
CA ALA A 18 11.61 8.40 -0.62
C ALA A 18 12.85 7.51 -0.58
N VAL A 19 13.65 7.61 0.47
CA VAL A 19 14.81 6.75 0.70
C VAL A 19 14.37 5.30 0.93
N MET A 20 13.34 5.07 1.73
CA MET A 20 12.78 3.73 1.93
C MET A 20 12.29 3.12 0.61
N SER A 21 11.58 3.88 -0.21
CA SER A 21 11.12 3.42 -1.52
C SER A 21 12.29 2.99 -2.40
N ARG A 22 13.34 3.80 -2.47
CA ARG A 22 14.52 3.49 -3.28
C ARG A 22 15.18 2.18 -2.85
N TYR A 23 15.36 1.97 -1.56
CA TYR A 23 16.10 0.82 -1.05
C TYR A 23 15.26 -0.44 -0.83
N LEU A 24 13.94 -0.33 -0.69
CA LEU A 24 13.07 -1.46 -0.42
C LEU A 24 12.22 -1.87 -1.62
N ILE A 25 11.84 -0.93 -2.48
CA ILE A 25 10.93 -1.19 -3.62
C ILE A 25 11.68 -1.11 -4.95
N GLU A 26 12.47 -0.06 -5.15
CA GLU A 26 13.14 0.23 -6.43
C GLU A 26 14.50 -0.44 -6.58
N VAL A 27 14.80 -1.42 -5.74
CA VAL A 27 16.06 -2.17 -5.78
C VAL A 27 16.28 -2.79 -7.16
N GLY A 28 17.45 -2.54 -7.74
CA GLY A 28 17.82 -3.06 -9.06
C GLY A 28 17.19 -2.31 -10.24
N LEU A 29 16.34 -1.34 -10.01
CA LEU A 29 15.79 -0.48 -11.06
C LEU A 29 16.68 0.73 -11.29
N ARG A 30 16.77 1.17 -12.54
CA ARG A 30 17.51 2.39 -12.90
C ARG A 30 16.71 3.63 -12.50
N GLY A 31 17.43 4.62 -11.98
CA GLY A 31 16.84 5.91 -11.60
C GLY A 31 16.08 5.85 -10.27
N TRP A 32 15.36 6.91 -10.01
CA TRP A 32 14.60 7.08 -8.77
C TRP A 32 13.19 7.57 -9.13
N SER A 33 12.21 6.65 -9.16
CA SER A 33 10.83 6.96 -9.57
C SER A 33 10.09 7.79 -8.53
N TRP A 34 10.41 7.62 -7.25
CA TRP A 34 9.75 8.33 -6.16
C TRP A 34 10.75 9.15 -5.34
N PRO A 35 11.35 10.20 -5.94
CA PRO A 35 12.23 11.09 -5.20
C PRO A 35 11.45 11.91 -4.16
N PRO A 36 12.13 12.59 -3.22
CA PRO A 36 11.47 13.35 -2.15
C PRO A 36 10.40 14.33 -2.63
N ASP A 37 10.62 15.02 -3.74
CA ASP A 37 9.65 15.99 -4.28
C ASP A 37 8.33 15.32 -4.69
N ARG A 38 8.41 14.15 -5.29
CA ARG A 38 7.21 13.38 -5.67
C ARG A 38 6.45 12.89 -4.45
N VAL A 39 7.15 12.40 -3.43
CA VAL A 39 6.54 11.98 -2.16
C VAL A 39 5.88 13.17 -1.47
N ALA A 40 6.55 14.31 -1.41
CA ALA A 40 6.01 15.53 -0.83
C ALA A 40 4.72 15.99 -1.55
N LYS A 41 4.69 15.89 -2.88
CA LYS A 41 3.49 16.17 -3.67
C LYS A 41 2.35 15.22 -3.34
N ALA A 42 2.63 13.93 -3.20
CA ALA A 42 1.63 12.93 -2.80
C ALA A 42 1.07 13.21 -1.40
N ILE A 43 1.91 13.60 -0.45
CA ILE A 43 1.47 13.97 0.91
C ILE A 43 0.47 15.13 0.88
N ARG A 44 0.66 16.11 0.00
CA ARG A 44 -0.21 17.27 -0.14
C ARG A 44 -1.46 17.02 -0.98
N ALA A 45 -1.49 15.97 -1.78
CA ALA A 45 -2.60 15.69 -2.69
C ALA A 45 -3.84 15.24 -1.94
N ARG A 46 -5.01 15.79 -2.31
CA ARG A 46 -6.29 15.49 -1.63
C ARG A 46 -6.82 14.10 -1.94
N ASP A 47 -6.46 13.56 -3.09
CA ASP A 47 -6.89 12.24 -3.59
C ASP A 47 -5.89 11.13 -3.27
N THR A 48 -4.96 11.39 -2.36
CA THR A 48 -3.88 10.46 -2.03
C THR A 48 -3.72 10.36 -0.52
N ASN A 49 -3.63 9.13 -0.01
CA ASN A 49 -3.20 8.87 1.36
C ASN A 49 -1.77 8.38 1.35
N VAL A 50 -0.92 9.07 2.08
CA VAL A 50 0.41 8.59 2.45
C VAL A 50 0.34 8.17 3.91
N LEU A 51 0.37 6.87 4.15
CA LEU A 51 0.32 6.28 5.49
C LEU A 51 1.73 5.94 5.93
N VAL A 52 2.05 6.24 7.18
CA VAL A 52 3.32 5.83 7.79
C VAL A 52 3.08 4.99 9.03
N ALA A 53 3.93 3.99 9.23
CA ALA A 53 4.07 3.25 10.46
C ALA A 53 5.33 3.72 11.17
N GLU A 54 5.18 4.13 12.42
CA GLU A 54 6.24 4.71 13.22
C GLU A 54 6.47 3.91 14.49
N VAL A 55 7.72 3.56 14.74
CA VAL A 55 8.21 3.09 16.04
C VAL A 55 9.23 4.12 16.48
N LYS A 56 8.78 5.10 17.25
CA LYS A 56 9.58 6.30 17.56
C LYS A 56 11.01 5.98 17.97
N PRO A 57 11.98 6.73 17.43
CA PRO A 57 11.82 7.94 16.59
C PRO A 57 11.81 7.66 15.08
N HIS A 58 11.69 6.38 14.63
CA HIS A 58 11.91 6.01 13.23
C HIS A 58 10.63 5.60 12.52
N LEU A 59 10.52 5.93 11.24
CA LEU A 59 9.56 5.31 10.34
C LEU A 59 10.01 3.89 10.02
N VAL A 60 9.11 2.93 10.13
CA VAL A 60 9.38 1.51 9.86
C VAL A 60 8.60 0.97 8.68
N GLY A 61 7.62 1.70 8.20
CA GLY A 61 6.83 1.36 7.03
C GLY A 61 6.12 2.57 6.45
N PHE A 62 5.73 2.46 5.19
CA PHE A 62 4.91 3.46 4.52
C PHE A 62 4.07 2.83 3.42
N ALA A 63 3.00 3.53 3.04
CA ALA A 63 2.17 3.19 1.89
C ALA A 63 1.70 4.48 1.22
N ILE A 64 1.56 4.43 -0.11
CA ILE A 64 0.95 5.51 -0.89
C ILE A 64 -0.21 4.92 -1.68
N MET A 65 -1.42 5.41 -1.42
CA MET A 65 -2.63 4.98 -2.09
C MET A 65 -3.35 6.17 -2.71
N GLU A 66 -3.61 6.07 -4.01
CA GLU A 66 -4.33 7.07 -4.79
C GLU A 66 -5.80 6.65 -4.94
N PHE A 67 -6.71 7.58 -4.70
CA PHE A 67 -8.15 7.34 -4.79
C PHE A 67 -8.66 7.81 -6.16
N GLY A 68 -9.24 6.88 -6.92
CA GLY A 68 -10.02 7.20 -8.11
C GLY A 68 -11.52 7.28 -7.80
N ASP A 69 -12.37 7.35 -8.83
CA ASP A 69 -13.81 7.44 -8.65
C ASP A 69 -14.43 6.14 -8.13
N THR A 70 -13.96 5.00 -8.61
CA THR A 70 -14.51 3.67 -8.30
C THR A 70 -13.50 2.71 -7.70
N ALA A 71 -12.21 2.97 -7.86
CA ALA A 71 -11.14 2.13 -7.39
C ALA A 71 -10.01 2.96 -6.80
N SER A 72 -9.30 2.40 -5.84
CA SER A 72 -8.06 2.94 -5.32
C SER A 72 -6.89 2.16 -5.90
N HIS A 73 -5.75 2.83 -6.02
CA HIS A 73 -4.50 2.24 -6.46
C HIS A 73 -3.45 2.33 -5.37
N LEU A 74 -2.97 1.19 -4.91
CA LEU A 74 -1.85 1.13 -3.97
C LEU A 74 -0.55 1.21 -4.75
N SER A 75 -0.01 2.43 -4.86
CA SER A 75 1.16 2.73 -5.69
C SER A 75 2.46 2.24 -5.08
N LEU A 76 2.61 2.40 -3.77
CA LEU A 76 3.79 1.97 -3.00
C LEU A 76 3.38 1.40 -1.66
N PHE A 77 4.09 0.37 -1.22
CA PHE A 77 3.94 -0.21 0.10
C PHE A 77 5.22 -0.94 0.50
N ALA A 78 5.76 -0.60 1.64
CA ALA A 78 6.92 -1.30 2.20
C ALA A 78 6.97 -1.22 3.73
N VAL A 79 7.52 -2.26 4.33
CA VAL A 79 7.89 -2.30 5.74
C VAL A 79 9.36 -2.73 5.83
N LYS A 80 10.14 -2.05 6.65
CA LYS A 80 11.56 -2.37 6.86
C LYS A 80 11.73 -3.84 7.25
N PRO A 81 12.74 -4.55 6.72
CA PRO A 81 12.96 -5.97 7.03
C PRO A 81 13.04 -6.27 8.54
N SER A 82 13.60 -5.35 9.33
CA SER A 82 13.69 -5.47 10.79
C SER A 82 12.33 -5.50 11.50
N HIS A 83 11.26 -5.06 10.84
CA HIS A 83 9.91 -4.95 11.40
C HIS A 83 8.87 -5.76 10.61
N GLN A 84 9.31 -6.64 9.72
CA GLN A 84 8.43 -7.57 9.02
C GLN A 84 8.00 -8.71 9.94
N ARG A 85 6.88 -9.36 9.58
CA ARG A 85 6.30 -10.50 10.29
C ARG A 85 5.90 -10.23 11.75
N CYS A 86 5.64 -8.97 12.09
CA CYS A 86 5.11 -8.59 13.41
C CYS A 86 3.74 -7.92 13.32
N GLY A 87 3.03 -8.09 12.21
CA GLY A 87 1.66 -7.62 12.03
C GLY A 87 1.54 -6.19 11.48
N ILE A 88 2.63 -5.46 11.30
CA ILE A 88 2.59 -4.06 10.82
C ILE A 88 2.01 -3.99 9.40
N SER A 89 2.49 -4.83 8.49
CA SER A 89 1.99 -4.85 7.11
C SER A 89 0.49 -5.10 7.04
N LYS A 90 -0.01 -6.07 7.78
CA LYS A 90 -1.42 -6.40 7.84
C LYS A 90 -2.27 -5.26 8.40
N GLN A 91 -1.79 -4.61 9.45
CA GLN A 91 -2.45 -3.45 10.05
C GLN A 91 -2.51 -2.26 9.11
N MET A 92 -1.43 -1.99 8.38
CA MET A 92 -1.39 -0.91 7.40
C MET A 92 -2.38 -1.14 6.26
N ILE A 93 -2.44 -2.36 5.71
CA ILE A 93 -3.40 -2.70 4.66
C ILE A 93 -4.84 -2.58 5.18
N ALA A 94 -5.13 -3.06 6.39
CA ALA A 94 -6.45 -2.91 7.00
C ALA A 94 -6.85 -1.43 7.16
N TRP A 95 -5.91 -0.58 7.56
CA TRP A 95 -6.13 0.86 7.68
C TRP A 95 -6.49 1.50 6.33
N LEU A 96 -5.76 1.13 5.27
CA LEU A 96 -6.00 1.63 3.92
C LEU A 96 -7.33 1.13 3.35
N GLU A 97 -7.69 -0.13 3.59
CA GLU A 97 -8.96 -0.69 3.15
C GLU A 97 -10.14 0.00 3.83
N GLU A 98 -10.04 0.28 5.13
CA GLU A 98 -11.06 1.04 5.86
C GLU A 98 -11.20 2.46 5.31
N ALA A 99 -10.09 3.15 5.05
CA ALA A 99 -10.09 4.47 4.45
C ALA A 99 -10.76 4.48 3.07
N ALA A 100 -10.52 3.46 2.26
CA ALA A 100 -11.16 3.30 0.95
C ALA A 100 -12.67 3.09 1.09
N LEU A 101 -13.12 2.24 2.01
CA LEU A 101 -14.54 2.02 2.27
C LEU A 101 -15.26 3.29 2.73
N VAL A 102 -14.63 4.06 3.62
CA VAL A 102 -15.17 5.36 4.06
C VAL A 102 -15.32 6.34 2.90
N ALA A 103 -14.41 6.29 1.94
CA ALA A 103 -14.48 7.11 0.72
C ALA A 103 -15.48 6.57 -0.33
N GLY A 104 -16.16 5.46 -0.06
CA GLY A 104 -17.08 4.82 -1.00
C GLY A 104 -16.41 3.97 -2.07
N ILE A 105 -15.14 3.66 -1.90
CA ILE A 105 -14.35 2.83 -2.82
C ILE A 105 -14.46 1.36 -2.42
N THR A 106 -14.69 0.50 -3.39
CA THR A 106 -14.89 -0.93 -3.15
C THR A 106 -13.83 -1.83 -3.76
N THR A 107 -12.90 -1.28 -4.53
CA THR A 107 -11.85 -2.04 -5.22
C THR A 107 -10.49 -1.39 -4.97
N ILE A 108 -9.49 -2.21 -4.64
CA ILE A 108 -8.11 -1.80 -4.56
C ILE A 108 -7.29 -2.59 -5.57
N ASN A 109 -6.51 -1.88 -6.37
CA ASN A 109 -5.59 -2.44 -7.36
C ASN A 109 -4.15 -2.13 -6.97
N LEU A 110 -3.25 -3.02 -7.34
CA LEU A 110 -1.81 -2.84 -7.16
C LEU A 110 -1.03 -3.61 -8.22
N GLU A 111 0.22 -3.26 -8.40
CA GLU A 111 1.18 -3.98 -9.24
C GLU A 111 2.39 -4.39 -8.39
N LEU A 112 2.92 -5.57 -8.70
CA LEU A 112 4.14 -6.13 -8.11
C LEU A 112 5.08 -6.61 -9.21
N ARG A 113 6.38 -6.66 -8.93
CA ARG A 113 7.30 -7.43 -9.76
C ARG A 113 6.88 -8.89 -9.78
N VAL A 114 6.80 -9.49 -10.96
CA VAL A 114 6.33 -10.88 -11.13
C VAL A 114 7.13 -11.88 -10.30
N ASN A 115 8.41 -11.61 -10.05
CA ASN A 115 9.31 -12.48 -9.27
C ASN A 115 9.29 -12.18 -7.77
N ASN A 116 8.49 -11.22 -7.30
CA ASN A 116 8.33 -10.95 -5.86
C ASN A 116 7.30 -11.93 -5.26
N PHE A 117 7.71 -13.18 -5.12
CA PHE A 117 6.81 -14.26 -4.66
C PHE A 117 6.32 -14.04 -3.22
N ALA A 118 7.14 -13.48 -2.35
CA ALA A 118 6.76 -13.19 -0.97
C ALA A 118 5.60 -12.19 -0.91
N ALA A 119 5.67 -11.10 -1.67
CA ALA A 119 4.60 -10.11 -1.73
C ALA A 119 3.35 -10.67 -2.41
N ARG A 120 3.50 -11.44 -3.48
CA ARG A 120 2.36 -12.10 -4.15
C ARG A 120 1.61 -13.01 -3.17
N THR A 121 2.32 -13.81 -2.40
CA THR A 121 1.72 -14.67 -1.36
C THR A 121 1.04 -13.86 -0.27
N PHE A 122 1.70 -12.80 0.21
CA PHE A 122 1.15 -11.89 1.21
C PHE A 122 -0.22 -11.32 0.79
N TYR A 123 -0.28 -10.75 -0.42
CA TYR A 123 -1.53 -10.17 -0.92
C TYR A 123 -2.60 -11.23 -1.19
N ARG A 124 -2.20 -12.39 -1.69
CA ARG A 124 -3.13 -13.51 -1.91
C ARG A 124 -3.82 -13.96 -0.63
N VAL A 125 -3.07 -14.06 0.46
CA VAL A 125 -3.60 -14.41 1.79
C VAL A 125 -4.61 -13.35 2.27
N LEU A 126 -4.39 -12.08 1.94
CA LEU A 126 -5.32 -10.99 2.25
C LEU A 126 -6.56 -10.93 1.35
N GLY A 127 -6.64 -11.79 0.33
CA GLY A 127 -7.77 -11.87 -0.57
C GLY A 127 -7.60 -11.14 -1.91
N TYR A 128 -6.41 -10.65 -2.21
CA TYR A 128 -6.09 -10.10 -3.53
C TYR A 128 -5.94 -11.22 -4.55
N LYS A 129 -6.43 -11.00 -5.75
CA LYS A 129 -6.36 -11.95 -6.87
C LYS A 129 -5.49 -11.40 -7.99
N GLU A 130 -4.71 -12.26 -8.61
CA GLU A 130 -3.95 -11.91 -9.81
C GLU A 130 -4.92 -11.70 -10.97
N ALA A 131 -4.85 -10.53 -11.61
CA ALA A 131 -5.74 -10.15 -12.70
C ALA A 131 -5.05 -10.21 -14.07
N SER A 132 -3.81 -9.74 -14.17
CA SER A 132 -3.08 -9.71 -15.44
C SER A 132 -1.57 -9.58 -15.21
N TYR A 133 -0.81 -9.83 -16.28
CA TYR A 133 0.63 -9.61 -16.33
C TYR A 133 0.90 -8.46 -17.29
N ILE A 134 1.81 -7.55 -16.93
CA ILE A 134 2.15 -6.37 -17.73
C ILE A 134 3.64 -6.42 -18.04
N PRO A 135 4.02 -6.93 -19.24
CA PRO A 135 5.43 -6.97 -19.62
C PRO A 135 6.05 -5.58 -19.72
N GLY A 136 7.29 -5.44 -19.26
CA GLY A 136 8.02 -4.18 -19.34
C GLY A 136 7.50 -3.05 -18.46
N TYR A 137 6.64 -3.34 -17.50
CA TYR A 137 6.03 -2.33 -16.61
C TYR A 137 7.08 -1.54 -15.83
N TYR A 138 8.08 -2.24 -15.30
CA TYR A 138 9.18 -1.62 -14.57
C TYR A 138 10.32 -1.29 -15.51
N ARG A 139 10.42 -0.01 -15.88
CA ARG A 139 11.50 0.53 -16.72
C ARG A 139 11.66 -0.15 -18.08
N GLY A 140 10.56 -0.68 -18.64
CA GLY A 140 10.56 -1.37 -19.91
C GLY A 140 11.24 -2.76 -19.89
N ILE A 141 11.63 -3.26 -18.73
CA ILE A 141 12.44 -4.48 -18.58
C ILE A 141 11.69 -5.57 -17.82
N GLU A 142 11.22 -5.26 -16.61
CA GLU A 142 10.61 -6.25 -15.72
C GLU A 142 9.09 -6.30 -15.86
N THR A 143 8.55 -7.52 -15.83
CA THR A 143 7.10 -7.75 -15.85
C THR A 143 6.49 -7.50 -14.48
N ALA A 144 5.34 -6.82 -14.47
CA ALA A 144 4.48 -6.70 -13.29
C ALA A 144 3.35 -7.73 -13.32
N VAL A 145 2.92 -8.16 -12.15
CA VAL A 145 1.61 -8.78 -11.96
C VAL A 145 0.68 -7.77 -11.33
N LYS A 146 -0.50 -7.57 -11.94
CA LYS A 146 -1.56 -6.76 -11.39
C LYS A 146 -2.42 -7.63 -10.47
N MET A 147 -2.65 -7.14 -9.25
CA MET A 147 -3.55 -7.78 -8.30
C MET A 147 -4.71 -6.83 -7.94
N THR A 148 -5.84 -7.40 -7.63
CA THR A 148 -7.05 -6.65 -7.30
C THR A 148 -7.82 -7.33 -6.17
N ARG A 149 -8.53 -6.53 -5.38
CA ARG A 149 -9.43 -7.02 -4.34
C ARG A 149 -10.72 -6.21 -4.31
N ASP A 150 -11.85 -6.93 -4.20
CA ASP A 150 -13.14 -6.35 -3.82
C ASP A 150 -13.22 -6.35 -2.29
N ILE A 151 -13.07 -5.16 -1.68
CA ILE A 151 -13.01 -5.01 -0.23
C ILE A 151 -14.38 -5.03 0.46
N ARG A 152 -15.49 -5.06 -0.30
CA ARG A 152 -16.84 -5.19 0.28
C ARG A 152 -17.00 -6.47 1.09
N ARG A 153 -16.25 -7.52 0.77
CA ARG A 153 -16.28 -8.81 1.46
C ARG A 153 -15.61 -8.77 2.84
N THR A 154 -14.96 -7.67 3.20
CA THR A 154 -14.33 -7.48 4.52
C THR A 154 -15.34 -7.10 5.60
N ILE A 155 -16.57 -6.71 5.22
CA ILE A 155 -17.64 -6.40 6.17
C ILE A 155 -18.11 -7.74 6.78
N PRO A 156 -17.99 -7.94 8.11
CA PRO A 156 -18.47 -9.16 8.74
C PRO A 156 -19.97 -9.36 8.45
N ASP A 157 -20.39 -10.60 8.21
CA ASP A 157 -21.79 -10.96 7.92
C ASP A 157 -22.80 -10.45 8.99
N ARG A 158 -22.33 -10.11 10.18
CA ARG A 158 -23.12 -9.55 11.27
C ARG A 158 -23.80 -8.20 10.94
N ILE A 159 -23.33 -7.48 9.92
CA ILE A 159 -23.94 -6.21 9.50
C ILE A 159 -24.96 -6.42 8.39
N ARG A 160 -25.07 -7.64 7.84
CA ARG A 160 -26.04 -7.98 6.78
C ARG A 160 -27.41 -8.38 7.30
N GLU A 161 -27.60 -8.51 8.60
CA GLU A 161 -28.93 -8.75 9.15
C GLU A 161 -29.77 -7.49 9.00
N LYS A 162 -30.61 -7.51 7.95
CA LYS A 162 -31.71 -6.53 7.82
C LYS A 162 -32.59 -6.68 9.06
N PRO A 163 -33.05 -5.59 9.65
CA PRO A 163 -34.03 -5.69 10.72
C PRO A 163 -35.24 -6.45 10.19
N LYS A 164 -35.56 -7.53 10.84
CA LYS A 164 -36.80 -8.23 10.59
C LYS A 164 -37.95 -7.27 10.87
N LYS A 165 -38.85 -7.10 9.86
CA LYS A 165 -40.08 -6.36 10.03
C LYS A 165 -40.91 -6.96 11.17
#